data_e05be59d0efba47500154c2158909aa7
#
_entry.id   e05be59d0efba47500154c2158909aa7
#
_cell.length_a   1.000
_cell.length_b   1.000
_cell.length_c   1.000
_cell.angle_alpha   90.00
_cell.angle_beta   90.00
_cell.angle_gamma   90.00
#
_symmetry.space_group_name_H-M   'P 1'
#
loop_
_entity.id
_entity.type
_entity.pdbx_description
1 polymer ?
#
loop_
_entity_poly.entity_id
_entity_poly.type
_entity_poly.pdbx_seq_one_letter_code
_entity_poly.pdbx_strand_id
1 'polypeptide(L)'
;MRERMWLIFFTVSYALLYGFGSISLLTVATAFMGSVCMFLGAKAKISNFLPGAIYTLLYAWQCYLFDFKTVLYLHLLFHFPLQFVGWYFWHKNRVGPASMQEDIVVRQLFPHAWIAVLLSLILASTFFAQVVFSVGKGQAELDILAFVFSIAAQLLMIGRFMENWVAWLCLNVFNIALWTYTAITVTPTFSIAYMWLIFMGNCAYGCYRWVKIGNRQAQMFAGPYSKLKLRKV
;
A
#
# COMPACT_ATOMS: atom_id res chain seq x y z
N MET A 1 19.86 -9.17 9.29
CA MET A 1 19.55 -10.58 9.06
C MET A 1 18.04 -10.83 8.85
N ARG A 2 17.14 -10.40 9.74
CA ARG A 2 15.67 -10.57 9.60
C ARG A 2 15.06 -10.04 8.28
N GLU A 3 15.52 -8.90 7.77
CA GLU A 3 14.96 -8.27 6.56
C GLU A 3 15.28 -9.06 5.29
N ARG A 4 16.50 -9.61 5.17
CA ARG A 4 16.87 -10.47 4.03
C ARG A 4 16.09 -11.78 4.05
N MET A 5 15.85 -12.34 5.24
CA MET A 5 15.04 -13.55 5.39
C MET A 5 13.61 -13.34 4.92
N TRP A 6 13.03 -12.16 5.15
CA TRP A 6 11.68 -11.83 4.70
C TRP A 6 11.58 -11.77 3.17
N LEU A 7 12.53 -11.10 2.49
CA LEU A 7 12.59 -11.10 1.03
C LEU A 7 12.82 -12.51 0.44
N ILE A 8 13.70 -13.30 1.05
CA ILE A 8 13.95 -14.69 0.65
C ILE A 8 12.65 -15.50 0.79
N PHE A 9 11.94 -15.35 1.91
CA PHE A 9 10.68 -16.06 2.14
C PHE A 9 9.66 -15.78 1.04
N PHE A 10 9.47 -14.52 0.64
CA PHE A 10 8.55 -14.19 -0.46
C PHE A 10 9.01 -14.80 -1.78
N THR A 11 10.28 -14.59 -2.14
CA THR A 11 10.81 -15.07 -3.40
C THR A 11 10.64 -16.58 -3.51
N VAL A 12 10.99 -17.32 -2.44
CA VAL A 12 10.84 -18.77 -2.38
C VAL A 12 9.37 -19.19 -2.43
N SER A 13 8.48 -18.53 -1.66
CA SER A 13 7.05 -18.86 -1.66
C SER A 13 6.42 -18.71 -3.04
N TYR A 14 6.72 -17.62 -3.75
CA TYR A 14 6.20 -17.41 -5.10
C TYR A 14 6.84 -18.32 -6.14
N ALA A 15 8.14 -18.61 -6.02
CA ALA A 15 8.83 -19.55 -6.91
C ALA A 15 8.26 -20.96 -6.77
N LEU A 16 7.97 -21.40 -5.55
CA LEU A 16 7.33 -22.70 -5.30
C LEU A 16 5.92 -22.75 -5.88
N LEU A 17 5.08 -21.74 -5.64
CA LEU A 17 3.74 -21.69 -6.21
C LEU A 17 3.76 -21.67 -7.73
N TYR A 18 4.71 -20.99 -8.34
CA TYR A 18 4.90 -21.00 -9.79
C TYR A 18 5.35 -22.38 -10.30
N GLY A 19 6.33 -22.99 -9.63
CA GLY A 19 6.86 -24.32 -9.98
C GLY A 19 5.81 -25.43 -9.90
N PHE A 20 4.83 -25.31 -8.99
CA PHE A 20 3.68 -26.21 -8.90
C PHE A 20 2.55 -25.88 -9.91
N GLY A 21 2.74 -24.92 -10.82
CA GLY A 21 1.73 -24.50 -11.78
C GLY A 21 0.51 -23.79 -11.17
N SER A 22 0.60 -23.41 -9.90
CA SER A 22 -0.52 -22.82 -9.16
C SER A 22 -0.75 -21.34 -9.44
N ILE A 23 0.23 -20.65 -10.04
CA ILE A 23 0.15 -19.22 -10.36
C ILE A 23 0.78 -18.88 -11.70
N SER A 24 0.28 -17.82 -12.34
CA SER A 24 0.88 -17.31 -13.59
C SER A 24 2.15 -16.49 -13.32
N LEU A 25 3.02 -16.40 -14.32
CA LEU A 25 4.22 -15.54 -14.26
C LEU A 25 3.82 -14.07 -14.00
N LEU A 26 2.69 -13.62 -14.55
CA LEU A 26 2.15 -12.28 -14.28
C LEU A 26 1.86 -12.08 -12.79
N THR A 27 1.22 -13.05 -12.14
CA THR A 27 0.93 -12.98 -10.70
C THR A 27 2.22 -12.94 -9.88
N VAL A 28 3.22 -13.75 -10.25
CA VAL A 28 4.55 -13.72 -9.59
C VAL A 28 5.21 -12.34 -9.72
N ALA A 29 5.25 -11.79 -10.93
CA ALA A 29 5.86 -10.49 -11.20
C ALA A 29 5.14 -9.37 -10.44
N THR A 30 3.79 -9.39 -10.44
CA THR A 30 2.96 -8.44 -9.71
C THR A 30 3.24 -8.50 -8.21
N ALA A 31 3.20 -9.68 -7.63
CA ALA A 31 3.43 -9.92 -6.22
C ALA A 31 4.85 -9.52 -5.77
N PHE A 32 5.85 -9.83 -6.57
CA PHE A 32 7.24 -9.47 -6.31
C PHE A 32 7.43 -7.95 -6.32
N MET A 33 6.97 -7.25 -7.36
CA MET A 33 7.08 -5.79 -7.45
C MET A 33 6.32 -5.08 -6.34
N GLY A 34 5.11 -5.55 -5.99
CA GLY A 34 4.35 -5.04 -4.85
C GLY A 34 5.09 -5.25 -3.52
N SER A 35 5.65 -6.43 -3.29
CA SER A 35 6.42 -6.73 -2.07
C SER A 35 7.68 -5.86 -1.95
N VAL A 36 8.41 -5.64 -3.04
CA VAL A 36 9.58 -4.74 -3.08
C VAL A 36 9.16 -3.30 -2.81
N CYS A 37 8.07 -2.82 -3.41
CA CYS A 37 7.51 -1.50 -3.16
C CYS A 37 7.21 -1.31 -1.67
N MET A 38 6.44 -2.22 -1.08
CA MET A 38 6.05 -2.13 0.33
C MET A 38 7.25 -2.22 1.28
N PHE A 39 8.22 -3.07 0.98
CA PHE A 39 9.45 -3.21 1.77
C PHE A 39 10.29 -1.92 1.77
N LEU A 40 10.47 -1.30 0.60
CA LEU A 40 11.15 -0.02 0.48
C LEU A 40 10.36 1.10 1.14
N GLY A 41 9.04 1.12 0.98
CA GLY A 41 8.14 2.05 1.66
C GLY A 41 8.22 1.93 3.19
N ALA A 42 8.26 0.70 3.73
CA ALA A 42 8.44 0.44 5.16
C ALA A 42 9.79 0.98 5.70
N LYS A 43 10.80 1.11 4.83
CA LYS A 43 12.07 1.76 5.15
C LYS A 43 12.08 3.26 4.90
N ALA A 44 10.95 3.84 4.56
CA ALA A 44 10.83 5.26 4.18
C ALA A 44 11.81 5.67 3.06
N LYS A 45 12.00 4.78 2.06
CA LYS A 45 12.88 4.99 0.90
C LYS A 45 12.10 5.52 -0.30
N ILE A 46 12.59 6.60 -0.93
CA ILE A 46 11.97 7.20 -2.14
C ILE A 46 11.96 6.20 -3.30
N SER A 47 12.92 5.29 -3.36
CA SER A 47 13.00 4.27 -4.40
C SER A 47 11.81 3.29 -4.42
N ASN A 48 10.90 3.33 -3.43
CA ASN A 48 9.68 2.52 -3.41
C ASN A 48 8.74 2.82 -4.59
N PHE A 49 8.73 4.07 -5.08
CA PHE A 49 7.80 4.52 -6.11
C PHE A 49 8.06 3.86 -7.48
N LEU A 50 9.29 3.48 -7.80
CA LEU A 50 9.59 2.79 -9.06
C LEU A 50 8.97 1.37 -9.11
N PRO A 51 9.25 0.46 -8.16
CA PRO A 51 8.56 -0.83 -8.15
C PRO A 51 7.05 -0.67 -7.90
N GLY A 52 6.60 0.41 -7.23
CA GLY A 52 5.20 0.75 -7.08
C GLY A 52 4.52 1.05 -8.42
N ALA A 53 5.16 1.82 -9.30
CA ALA A 53 4.65 2.10 -10.64
C ALA A 53 4.55 0.81 -11.49
N ILE A 54 5.58 -0.03 -11.46
CA ILE A 54 5.59 -1.32 -12.16
C ILE A 54 4.49 -2.23 -11.62
N TYR A 55 4.37 -2.38 -10.29
CA TYR A 55 3.30 -3.14 -9.64
C TYR A 55 1.92 -2.67 -10.11
N THR A 56 1.70 -1.35 -10.12
CA THR A 56 0.40 -0.77 -10.49
C THR A 56 -0.02 -1.14 -11.90
N LEU A 57 0.92 -1.13 -12.86
CA LEU A 57 0.64 -1.52 -14.25
C LEU A 57 0.40 -3.04 -14.38
N LEU A 58 1.21 -3.86 -13.71
CA LEU A 58 1.04 -5.31 -13.73
C LEU A 58 -0.29 -5.73 -13.09
N TYR A 59 -0.68 -5.10 -11.97
CA TYR A 59 -1.95 -5.39 -11.30
C TYR A 59 -3.14 -4.88 -12.11
N ALA A 60 -3.02 -3.72 -12.77
CA ALA A 60 -4.03 -3.23 -13.70
C ALA A 60 -4.25 -4.21 -14.85
N TRP A 61 -3.17 -4.74 -15.43
CA TRP A 61 -3.26 -5.78 -16.46
C TRP A 61 -3.93 -7.06 -15.94
N GLN A 62 -3.62 -7.47 -14.72
CA GLN A 62 -4.27 -8.61 -14.08
C GLN A 62 -5.78 -8.37 -13.89
N CYS A 63 -6.18 -7.18 -13.43
CA CYS A 63 -7.58 -6.79 -13.31
C CYS A 63 -8.31 -6.75 -14.66
N TYR A 64 -7.61 -6.34 -15.73
CA TYR A 64 -8.16 -6.41 -17.08
C TYR A 64 -8.49 -7.85 -17.50
N LEU A 65 -7.60 -8.80 -17.24
CA LEU A 65 -7.80 -10.23 -17.56
C LEU A 65 -8.96 -10.87 -16.79
N PHE A 66 -9.31 -10.35 -15.61
CA PHE A 66 -10.43 -10.79 -14.80
C PHE A 66 -11.70 -9.93 -14.93
N ASP A 67 -11.73 -9.00 -15.90
CA ASP A 67 -12.84 -8.04 -16.15
C ASP A 67 -13.18 -7.12 -14.96
N PHE A 68 -12.22 -6.88 -14.05
CA PHE A 68 -12.38 -5.94 -12.93
C PHE A 68 -12.12 -4.49 -13.37
N LYS A 69 -13.05 -3.91 -14.10
CA LYS A 69 -12.90 -2.58 -14.73
C LYS A 69 -12.69 -1.45 -13.73
N THR A 70 -13.42 -1.45 -12.61
CA THR A 70 -13.28 -0.43 -11.55
C THR A 70 -11.87 -0.40 -11.00
N VAL A 71 -11.32 -1.56 -10.63
CA VAL A 71 -9.97 -1.69 -10.09
C VAL A 71 -8.91 -1.38 -11.13
N LEU A 72 -9.13 -1.78 -12.40
CA LEU A 72 -8.29 -1.44 -13.54
C LEU A 72 -8.13 0.09 -13.67
N TYR A 73 -9.26 0.82 -13.76
CA TYR A 73 -9.24 2.27 -13.92
C TYR A 73 -8.66 2.97 -12.67
N LEU A 74 -8.95 2.48 -11.47
CA LEU A 74 -8.34 2.98 -10.24
C LEU A 74 -6.80 2.90 -10.31
N HIS A 75 -6.26 1.78 -10.76
CA HIS A 75 -4.82 1.61 -10.86
C HIS A 75 -4.20 2.47 -11.96
N LEU A 76 -4.81 2.54 -13.15
CA LEU A 76 -4.27 3.31 -14.26
C LEU A 76 -4.42 4.82 -14.09
N LEU A 77 -5.58 5.29 -13.62
CA LEU A 77 -5.90 6.72 -13.60
C LEU A 77 -5.59 7.39 -12.25
N PHE A 78 -5.45 6.60 -11.18
CA PHE A 78 -5.19 7.13 -9.85
C PHE A 78 -3.85 6.64 -9.29
N HIS A 79 -3.69 5.34 -9.05
CA HIS A 79 -2.48 4.85 -8.39
C HIS A 79 -1.21 5.05 -9.22
N PHE A 80 -1.25 4.81 -10.53
CA PHE A 80 -0.07 4.97 -11.39
C PHE A 80 0.43 6.42 -11.45
N PRO A 81 -0.40 7.44 -11.76
CA PRO A 81 0.04 8.83 -11.71
C PRO A 81 0.53 9.25 -10.31
N LEU A 82 -0.09 8.75 -9.25
CA LEU A 82 0.28 9.06 -7.88
C LEU A 82 1.65 8.49 -7.45
N GLN A 83 2.20 7.50 -8.16
CA GLN A 83 3.59 7.09 -7.93
C GLN A 83 4.56 8.23 -8.28
N PHE A 84 4.33 8.95 -9.36
CA PHE A 84 5.18 10.10 -9.75
C PHE A 84 4.97 11.30 -8.84
N VAL A 85 3.71 11.56 -8.45
CA VAL A 85 3.38 12.61 -7.48
C VAL A 85 4.04 12.31 -6.13
N GLY A 86 3.93 11.09 -5.63
CA GLY A 86 4.55 10.64 -4.39
C GLY A 86 6.09 10.73 -4.45
N TRP A 87 6.68 10.25 -5.53
CA TRP A 87 8.12 10.40 -5.76
C TRP A 87 8.57 11.86 -5.69
N TYR A 88 7.86 12.78 -6.38
CA TYR A 88 8.15 14.20 -6.36
C TYR A 88 8.04 14.80 -4.95
N PHE A 89 6.93 14.53 -4.24
CA PHE A 89 6.73 15.06 -2.89
C PHE A 89 7.74 14.51 -1.89
N TRP A 90 8.10 13.24 -1.97
CA TRP A 90 9.12 12.65 -1.09
C TRP A 90 10.50 13.19 -1.43
N HIS A 91 10.81 13.37 -2.71
CA HIS A 91 12.09 13.96 -3.13
C HIS A 91 12.21 15.42 -2.66
N LYS A 92 11.15 16.22 -2.83
CA LYS A 92 11.12 17.63 -2.36
C LYS A 92 11.30 17.75 -0.85
N ASN A 93 10.80 16.76 -0.08
CA ASN A 93 10.86 16.72 1.38
C ASN A 93 11.95 15.75 1.88
N ARG A 94 12.93 15.48 1.04
CA ARG A 94 14.06 14.62 1.41
C ARG A 94 14.85 15.25 2.54
N VAL A 95 15.18 14.45 3.56
CA VAL A 95 16.00 14.87 4.68
C VAL A 95 17.43 14.41 4.44
N GLY A 96 18.35 15.33 4.47
CA GLY A 96 19.75 14.99 4.28
C GLY A 96 20.61 15.43 5.44
N PRO A 97 20.91 14.57 6.42
CA PRO A 97 22.30 14.26 6.62
C PRO A 97 22.56 12.78 6.36
N ALA A 98 23.79 12.46 5.97
CA ALA A 98 24.27 11.09 5.72
C ALA A 98 24.10 10.10 6.90
N SER A 99 23.64 10.58 8.05
CA SER A 99 23.41 9.82 9.28
C SER A 99 22.02 9.17 9.35
N MET A 100 21.05 9.56 8.50
CA MET A 100 19.72 8.94 8.49
C MET A 100 19.68 7.79 7.49
N GLN A 101 19.16 6.64 7.94
CA GLN A 101 18.91 5.49 7.08
C GLN A 101 17.68 5.68 6.19
N GLU A 102 16.78 6.60 6.54
CA GLU A 102 15.56 6.96 5.84
C GLU A 102 15.78 8.16 4.91
N ASP A 103 14.98 8.24 3.84
CA ASP A 103 15.05 9.36 2.90
C ASP A 103 14.13 10.52 3.32
N ILE A 104 13.13 10.27 4.20
CA ILE A 104 12.10 11.23 4.60
C ILE A 104 11.85 11.23 6.11
N VAL A 105 11.26 12.32 6.61
CA VAL A 105 10.68 12.38 7.96
C VAL A 105 9.27 11.81 7.91
N VAL A 106 9.02 10.82 8.76
CA VAL A 106 7.68 10.26 9.00
C VAL A 106 6.86 11.24 9.83
N ARG A 107 5.60 11.42 9.45
CA ARG A 107 4.64 12.30 10.15
C ARG A 107 3.57 11.45 10.84
N GLN A 108 2.94 12.03 11.83
CA GLN A 108 1.79 11.47 12.52
C GLN A 108 0.61 12.44 12.42
N LEU A 109 -0.58 11.93 12.20
CA LEU A 109 -1.80 12.74 12.21
C LEU A 109 -2.12 13.22 13.62
N PHE A 110 -2.61 14.43 13.73
CA PHE A 110 -3.19 14.92 14.98
C PHE A 110 -4.48 14.15 15.30
N PRO A 111 -4.87 14.00 16.59
CA PRO A 111 -6.07 13.25 16.96
C PRO A 111 -7.35 13.72 16.25
N HIS A 112 -7.54 15.02 16.06
CA HIS A 112 -8.69 15.57 15.34
C HIS A 112 -8.66 15.27 13.83
N ALA A 113 -7.47 15.15 13.22
CA ALA A 113 -7.34 14.77 11.82
C ALA A 113 -7.74 13.30 11.58
N TRP A 114 -7.56 12.43 12.57
CA TRP A 114 -8.07 11.07 12.53
C TRP A 114 -9.59 11.03 12.39
N ILE A 115 -10.31 11.88 13.15
CA ILE A 115 -11.77 11.98 13.06
C ILE A 115 -12.17 12.41 11.65
N ALA A 116 -11.50 13.41 11.07
CA ALA A 116 -11.77 13.85 9.71
C ALA A 116 -11.54 12.76 8.68
N VAL A 117 -10.45 11.99 8.81
CA VAL A 117 -10.16 10.83 7.91
C VAL A 117 -11.25 9.78 8.05
N LEU A 118 -11.63 9.38 9.27
CA LEU A 118 -12.67 8.39 9.51
C LEU A 118 -14.02 8.84 8.95
N LEU A 119 -14.43 10.08 9.21
CA LEU A 119 -15.67 10.63 8.65
C LEU A 119 -15.64 10.65 7.12
N SER A 120 -14.52 11.05 6.51
CA SER A 120 -14.36 11.03 5.06
C SER A 120 -14.45 9.63 4.48
N LEU A 121 -13.89 8.63 5.15
CA LEU A 121 -13.99 7.22 4.74
C LEU A 121 -15.44 6.70 4.83
N ILE A 122 -16.15 7.03 5.90
CA ILE A 122 -17.57 6.66 6.08
C ILE A 122 -18.42 7.32 4.99
N LEU A 123 -18.28 8.64 4.79
CA LEU A 123 -19.04 9.39 3.79
C LEU A 123 -18.74 8.89 2.37
N ALA A 124 -17.47 8.64 2.04
CA ALA A 124 -17.10 8.09 0.74
C ALA A 124 -17.68 6.68 0.55
N SER A 125 -17.56 5.80 1.55
CA SER A 125 -18.11 4.44 1.48
C SER A 125 -19.62 4.44 1.31
N THR A 126 -20.36 5.29 2.03
CA THR A 126 -21.81 5.39 1.90
C THR A 126 -22.23 5.99 0.55
N PHE A 127 -21.52 7.02 0.07
CA PHE A 127 -21.77 7.60 -1.26
C PHE A 127 -21.57 6.56 -2.38
N PHE A 128 -20.43 5.89 -2.40
CA PHE A 128 -20.15 4.88 -3.41
C PHE A 128 -21.07 3.67 -3.29
N ALA A 129 -21.45 3.25 -2.08
CA ALA A 129 -22.44 2.20 -1.88
C ALA A 129 -23.76 2.55 -2.56
N GLN A 130 -24.28 3.77 -2.39
CA GLN A 130 -25.53 4.20 -3.06
C GLN A 130 -25.41 4.16 -4.59
N VAL A 131 -24.27 4.58 -5.15
CA VAL A 131 -24.02 4.56 -6.59
C VAL A 131 -23.98 3.11 -7.12
N VAL A 132 -23.37 2.18 -6.39
CA VAL A 132 -23.16 0.80 -6.84
C VAL A 132 -24.38 -0.08 -6.54
N PHE A 133 -25.12 0.15 -5.47
CA PHE A 133 -26.41 -0.54 -5.21
C PHE A 133 -27.43 -0.37 -6.34
N SER A 134 -27.28 0.69 -7.12
CA SER A 134 -28.06 0.89 -8.35
C SER A 134 -27.62 -0.03 -9.51
N VAL A 135 -26.46 -0.69 -9.42
CA VAL A 135 -25.81 -1.41 -10.54
C VAL A 135 -25.70 -2.95 -10.33
N GLY A 136 -25.73 -3.46 -9.08
CA GLY A 136 -25.67 -4.92 -8.85
C GLY A 136 -25.16 -5.34 -7.46
N LYS A 137 -25.54 -6.53 -7.02
CA LYS A 137 -25.31 -7.06 -5.67
C LYS A 137 -24.07 -7.97 -5.59
N GLY A 138 -23.45 -8.03 -4.42
CA GLY A 138 -22.53 -9.08 -3.98
C GLY A 138 -21.07 -8.65 -3.80
N GLN A 139 -20.20 -8.77 -4.82
CA GLN A 139 -18.79 -8.37 -4.75
C GLN A 139 -18.61 -6.85 -4.63
N ALA A 140 -19.63 -6.08 -5.02
CA ALA A 140 -19.60 -4.64 -5.11
C ALA A 140 -19.28 -3.94 -3.78
N GLU A 141 -19.73 -4.46 -2.65
CA GLU A 141 -19.48 -3.86 -1.33
C GLU A 141 -18.02 -3.96 -0.90
N LEU A 142 -17.41 -5.13 -1.08
CA LEU A 142 -15.99 -5.35 -0.78
C LEU A 142 -15.09 -4.53 -1.70
N ASP A 143 -15.47 -4.41 -2.98
CA ASP A 143 -14.75 -3.62 -3.98
C ASP A 143 -14.77 -2.12 -3.63
N ILE A 144 -15.93 -1.59 -3.19
CA ILE A 144 -16.05 -0.20 -2.75
C ILE A 144 -15.18 0.08 -1.53
N LEU A 145 -15.21 -0.78 -0.52
CA LEU A 145 -14.39 -0.61 0.66
C LEU A 145 -12.90 -0.65 0.31
N ALA A 146 -12.50 -1.61 -0.52
CA ALA A 146 -11.14 -1.70 -1.02
C ALA A 146 -10.75 -0.42 -1.80
N PHE A 147 -11.63 0.08 -2.65
CA PHE A 147 -11.43 1.32 -3.41
C PHE A 147 -11.20 2.53 -2.49
N VAL A 148 -12.09 2.77 -1.54
CA VAL A 148 -12.03 3.94 -0.64
C VAL A 148 -10.78 3.89 0.25
N PHE A 149 -10.47 2.72 0.84
CA PHE A 149 -9.28 2.56 1.67
C PHE A 149 -7.98 2.67 0.87
N SER A 150 -7.97 2.24 -0.40
CA SER A 150 -6.79 2.38 -1.26
C SER A 150 -6.45 3.84 -1.57
N ILE A 151 -7.47 4.66 -1.83
CA ILE A 151 -7.31 6.10 -2.03
C ILE A 151 -6.73 6.76 -0.77
N ALA A 152 -7.33 6.51 0.38
CA ALA A 152 -6.88 7.07 1.65
C ALA A 152 -5.44 6.63 1.98
N ALA A 153 -5.13 5.35 1.83
CA ALA A 153 -3.80 4.81 2.08
C ALA A 153 -2.74 5.47 1.20
N GLN A 154 -3.03 5.63 -0.10
CA GLN A 154 -2.10 6.26 -1.04
C GLN A 154 -1.88 7.74 -0.74
N LEU A 155 -2.93 8.51 -0.42
CA LEU A 155 -2.82 9.92 -0.07
C LEU A 155 -2.05 10.12 1.25
N LEU A 156 -2.34 9.31 2.27
CA LEU A 156 -1.61 9.32 3.54
C LEU A 156 -0.12 8.95 3.33
N MET A 157 0.17 7.99 2.45
CA MET A 157 1.54 7.61 2.11
C MET A 157 2.29 8.76 1.43
N ILE A 158 1.70 9.44 0.45
CA ILE A 158 2.28 10.62 -0.19
C ILE A 158 2.55 11.71 0.84
N GLY A 159 1.62 11.94 1.78
CA GLY A 159 1.74 12.85 2.92
C GLY A 159 2.77 12.41 3.97
N ARG A 160 3.34 11.22 3.85
CA ARG A 160 4.31 10.63 4.80
C ARG A 160 3.72 10.35 6.18
N PHE A 161 2.41 10.18 6.29
CA PHE A 161 1.72 9.87 7.54
C PHE A 161 1.82 8.38 7.87
N MET A 162 2.21 8.04 9.12
CA MET A 162 2.36 6.64 9.54
C MET A 162 1.05 5.84 9.48
N GLU A 163 -0.06 6.53 9.55
CA GLU A 163 -1.41 5.97 9.48
C GLU A 163 -1.74 5.36 8.11
N ASN A 164 -0.97 5.67 7.07
CA ASN A 164 -1.12 5.00 5.78
C ASN A 164 -1.08 3.47 5.92
N TRP A 165 -0.24 2.95 6.83
CA TRP A 165 -0.09 1.52 7.03
C TRP A 165 -1.35 0.87 7.61
N VAL A 166 -2.08 1.59 8.48
CA VAL A 166 -3.38 1.12 8.99
C VAL A 166 -4.40 1.06 7.87
N ALA A 167 -4.45 2.09 7.02
CA ALA A 167 -5.33 2.10 5.85
C ALA A 167 -4.99 0.96 4.87
N TRP A 168 -3.70 0.70 4.62
CA TRP A 168 -3.26 -0.46 3.83
C TRP A 168 -3.63 -1.80 4.48
N LEU A 169 -3.56 -1.94 5.81
CA LEU A 169 -4.02 -3.15 6.51
C LEU A 169 -5.51 -3.40 6.30
N CYS A 170 -6.35 -2.37 6.46
CA CYS A 170 -7.78 -2.48 6.18
C CYS A 170 -8.04 -2.88 4.73
N LEU A 171 -7.37 -2.23 3.77
CA LEU A 171 -7.45 -2.60 2.36
C LEU A 171 -7.12 -4.07 2.12
N ASN A 172 -6.04 -4.58 2.74
CA ASN A 172 -5.65 -5.98 2.57
C ASN A 172 -6.73 -6.95 3.07
N VAL A 173 -7.40 -6.64 4.20
CA VAL A 173 -8.52 -7.45 4.70
C VAL A 173 -9.63 -7.54 3.66
N PHE A 174 -10.05 -6.41 3.09
CA PHE A 174 -11.10 -6.38 2.06
C PHE A 174 -10.68 -7.12 0.79
N ASN A 175 -9.44 -6.95 0.33
CA ASN A 175 -8.96 -7.66 -0.85
C ASN A 175 -8.82 -9.17 -0.63
N ILE A 176 -8.37 -9.62 0.55
CA ILE A 176 -8.34 -11.04 0.89
C ILE A 176 -9.75 -11.62 0.84
N ALA A 177 -10.73 -10.94 1.42
CA ALA A 177 -12.13 -11.37 1.38
C ALA A 177 -12.66 -11.40 -0.05
N LEU A 178 -12.44 -10.35 -0.83
CA LEU A 178 -12.86 -10.23 -2.23
C LEU A 178 -12.30 -11.36 -3.10
N TRP A 179 -10.98 -11.55 -3.07
CA TRP A 179 -10.33 -12.56 -3.92
C TRP A 179 -10.59 -13.98 -3.45
N THR A 180 -10.83 -14.20 -2.15
CA THR A 180 -11.28 -15.50 -1.63
C THR A 180 -12.70 -15.80 -2.09
N TYR A 181 -13.61 -14.83 -2.02
CA TYR A 181 -14.96 -14.96 -2.53
C TYR A 181 -14.94 -15.26 -4.05
N THR A 182 -14.16 -14.51 -4.83
CA THR A 182 -14.00 -14.73 -6.27
C THR A 182 -13.45 -16.12 -6.58
N ALA A 183 -12.50 -16.61 -5.79
CA ALA A 183 -11.90 -17.91 -5.96
C ALA A 183 -12.89 -19.07 -5.72
N ILE A 184 -13.87 -18.88 -4.83
CA ILE A 184 -14.89 -19.88 -4.51
C ILE A 184 -16.04 -19.85 -5.52
N THR A 185 -16.44 -18.65 -5.98
CA THR A 185 -17.72 -18.48 -6.71
C THR A 185 -17.56 -18.30 -8.21
N VAL A 186 -16.41 -17.81 -8.69
CA VAL A 186 -16.22 -17.42 -10.10
C VAL A 186 -15.07 -18.19 -10.76
N THR A 187 -13.85 -18.00 -10.30
CA THR A 187 -12.64 -18.57 -10.92
C THR A 187 -11.61 -18.86 -9.83
N PRO A 188 -10.95 -20.04 -9.83
CA PRO A 188 -9.94 -20.36 -8.82
C PRO A 188 -8.76 -19.38 -8.81
N THR A 189 -8.84 -18.34 -7.99
CA THR A 189 -7.87 -17.23 -7.89
C THR A 189 -7.21 -17.16 -6.51
N PHE A 190 -7.13 -18.28 -5.78
CA PHE A 190 -6.54 -18.33 -4.43
C PHE A 190 -5.10 -17.78 -4.38
N SER A 191 -4.36 -17.86 -5.49
CA SER A 191 -3.03 -17.28 -5.61
C SER A 191 -3.00 -15.77 -5.42
N ILE A 192 -4.07 -15.07 -5.85
CA ILE A 192 -4.19 -13.61 -5.67
C ILE A 192 -4.57 -13.31 -4.21
N ALA A 193 -5.48 -14.07 -3.60
CA ALA A 193 -5.77 -13.95 -2.18
C ALA A 193 -4.51 -14.18 -1.32
N TYR A 194 -3.68 -15.16 -1.69
CA TYR A 194 -2.40 -15.43 -1.05
C TYR A 194 -1.41 -14.24 -1.20
N MET A 195 -1.35 -13.61 -2.36
CA MET A 195 -0.58 -12.39 -2.57
C MET A 195 -0.98 -11.29 -1.57
N TRP A 196 -2.28 -11.09 -1.36
CA TRP A 196 -2.79 -10.10 -0.40
C TRP A 196 -2.49 -10.46 1.06
N LEU A 197 -2.46 -11.76 1.41
CA LEU A 197 -1.98 -12.21 2.73
C LEU A 197 -0.52 -11.81 2.98
N ILE A 198 0.34 -11.97 1.98
CA ILE A 198 1.74 -11.53 2.07
C ILE A 198 1.81 -10.00 2.19
N PHE A 199 1.01 -9.26 1.44
CA PHE A 199 0.96 -7.81 1.54
C PHE A 199 0.48 -7.34 2.92
N MET A 200 -0.46 -8.04 3.54
CA MET A 200 -0.89 -7.78 4.91
C MET A 200 0.27 -7.93 5.90
N GLY A 201 1.09 -8.97 5.78
CA GLY A 201 2.31 -9.13 6.57
C GLY A 201 3.31 -7.99 6.36
N ASN A 202 3.49 -7.53 5.12
CA ASN A 202 4.32 -6.36 4.79
C ASN A 202 3.77 -5.07 5.42
N CYS A 203 2.45 -4.88 5.44
CA CYS A 203 1.82 -3.72 6.07
C CYS A 203 2.02 -3.73 7.59
N ALA A 204 1.85 -4.87 8.24
CA ALA A 204 2.14 -5.01 9.67
C ALA A 204 3.61 -4.67 9.99
N TYR A 205 4.54 -5.15 9.16
CA TYR A 205 5.94 -4.77 9.26
C TYR A 205 6.15 -3.27 9.05
N GLY A 206 5.47 -2.67 8.06
CA GLY A 206 5.49 -1.22 7.78
C GLY A 206 5.01 -0.40 8.97
N CYS A 207 3.89 -0.77 9.60
CA CYS A 207 3.40 -0.15 10.84
C CYS A 207 4.49 -0.16 11.92
N TYR A 208 5.04 -1.33 12.21
CA TYR A 208 6.09 -1.47 13.22
C TYR A 208 7.31 -0.58 12.92
N ARG A 209 7.77 -0.59 11.67
CA ARG A 209 8.94 0.19 11.24
C ARG A 209 8.70 1.68 11.32
N TRP A 210 7.56 2.19 10.87
CA TRP A 210 7.29 3.62 10.86
C TRP A 210 7.09 4.19 12.27
N VAL A 211 6.48 3.43 13.20
CA VAL A 211 6.44 3.81 14.62
C VAL A 211 7.86 3.92 15.18
N LYS A 212 8.72 2.94 14.89
CA LYS A 212 10.12 2.96 15.36
C LYS A 212 10.92 4.12 14.74
N ILE A 213 10.73 4.40 13.44
CA ILE A 213 11.36 5.52 12.74
C ILE A 213 10.89 6.84 13.35
N GLY A 214 9.58 7.04 13.51
CA GLY A 214 9.01 8.26 14.09
C GLY A 214 9.53 8.54 15.50
N ASN A 215 9.56 7.54 16.37
CA ASN A 215 10.09 7.68 17.74
C ASN A 215 11.57 8.06 17.73
N ARG A 216 12.39 7.45 16.86
CA ARG A 216 13.81 7.78 16.73
C ARG A 216 14.00 9.19 16.18
N GLN A 217 13.26 9.59 15.16
CA GLN A 217 13.31 10.93 14.59
C GLN A 217 12.88 11.98 15.62
N ALA A 218 11.84 11.73 16.42
CA ALA A 218 11.42 12.61 17.49
C ALA A 218 12.53 12.82 18.53
N GLN A 219 13.24 11.78 18.93
CA GLN A 219 14.38 11.88 19.85
C GLN A 219 15.54 12.67 19.24
N MET A 220 15.87 12.48 17.96
CA MET A 220 16.91 13.24 17.27
C MET A 220 16.60 14.73 17.21
N PHE A 221 15.32 15.09 16.98
CA PHE A 221 14.90 16.49 16.89
C PHE A 221 14.67 17.15 18.25
N ALA A 222 14.47 16.39 19.34
CA ALA A 222 14.40 16.91 20.70
C ALA A 222 15.79 17.14 21.34
N GLY A 223 16.85 16.55 20.79
CA GLY A 223 18.23 16.67 21.28
C GLY A 223 18.94 17.96 20.83
N PRO A 224 20.24 18.11 21.13
CA PRO A 224 21.06 19.30 20.76
C PRO A 224 21.12 19.55 19.24
N TYR A 225 20.70 18.61 18.41
CA TYR A 225 20.52 18.76 16.97
C TYR A 225 19.21 19.47 16.56
N SER A 226 18.42 19.96 17.51
CA SER A 226 17.18 20.75 17.27
C SER A 226 17.41 22.03 16.45
N LYS A 227 18.67 22.48 16.33
CA LYS A 227 19.10 23.61 15.49
C LYS A 227 19.19 23.29 13.99
N LEU A 228 19.13 22.01 13.58
CA LEU A 228 18.89 21.64 12.20
C LEU A 228 17.41 21.85 11.89
N LYS A 229 17.01 23.13 11.90
CA LYS A 229 15.69 23.60 11.51
C LYS A 229 15.25 22.83 10.27
N LEU A 230 14.15 22.07 10.43
CA LEU A 230 13.24 21.80 9.35
C LEU A 230 13.14 23.07 8.51
N ARG A 231 13.83 23.13 7.38
CA ARG A 231 13.62 24.17 6.41
C ARG A 231 12.16 24.08 6.01
N LYS A 232 11.38 25.02 6.52
CA LYS A 232 9.99 25.35 6.27
C LYS A 232 9.23 24.35 5.40
N VAL A 233 8.33 23.59 6.06
CA VAL A 233 7.13 23.03 5.44
C VAL A 233 6.17 24.17 5.18
#